data_6ebcdbf0896fc5261cda5037287ced26
#
_entry.id   6ebcdbf0896fc5261cda5037287ced26
#
_cell.length_a   1.000
_cell.length_b   1.000
_cell.length_c   1.000
_cell.angle_alpha   90.00
_cell.angle_beta   90.00
_cell.angle_gamma   90.00
#
_symmetry.space_group_name_H-M   'P 1'
#
loop_
_entity.id
_entity.type
_entity.pdbx_description
1 polymer ?
#
loop_
_entity_poly.entity_id
_entity_poly.type
_entity_poly.pdbx_seq_one_letter_code
_entity_poly.pdbx_strand_id
1 'polypeptide(L)'
;MNIRIEQPEDYREVENLTREAFWNIYRPGCTEHYVLHKYRENPDFIPELDFVMEEDGKIIGHVMYSKATIVREDGGMLPAWTFGPISILPEYKRKGYGLKLLTYSMEKAREMGIGVLCMEGKIGFYKHAGFVVASTLKIHYHGEPKDSEVPYFLAQEIIPGYLNGVEGTYMTPKGYYVADENPEDFEAFEATFPAKEKDFNEEQLPQFCQSCGMPLTRKEDCGTNADGSVSFDYCKYCYKDGKFLADCTMDEMIEHCSQFVDEVNKHIPEPITREQYKEQMRAYFPLLKRWRGR
;
A
#
# COMPACT_ATOMS: atom_id res chain seq x y z
N MET A 1 -21.72 -9.72 19.79
CA MET A 1 -20.91 -9.01 18.78
C MET A 1 -21.57 -7.69 18.45
N ASN A 2 -20.83 -6.59 18.51
CA ASN A 2 -21.28 -5.22 18.24
C ASN A 2 -20.31 -4.53 17.26
N ILE A 3 -20.80 -3.61 16.44
CA ILE A 3 -19.97 -2.74 15.59
C ILE A 3 -20.38 -1.30 15.93
N ARG A 4 -19.43 -0.48 16.30
CA ARG A 4 -19.64 0.92 16.67
C ARG A 4 -18.50 1.80 16.16
N ILE A 5 -18.70 3.10 16.18
CA ILE A 5 -17.66 4.09 15.92
C ILE A 5 -16.55 3.95 16.99
N GLU A 6 -15.29 4.02 16.55
CA GLU A 6 -14.11 4.12 17.41
C GLU A 6 -14.20 5.36 18.31
N GLN A 7 -13.76 5.23 19.56
CA GLN A 7 -13.68 6.34 20.51
C GLN A 7 -12.23 6.59 20.88
N PRO A 8 -11.86 7.79 21.35
CA PRO A 8 -10.47 8.08 21.72
C PRO A 8 -9.86 7.10 22.74
N GLU A 9 -10.69 6.52 23.61
CA GLU A 9 -10.28 5.52 24.59
C GLU A 9 -9.88 4.19 23.96
N ASP A 10 -10.34 3.90 22.74
CA ASP A 10 -10.03 2.68 22.00
C ASP A 10 -8.69 2.76 21.24
N TYR A 11 -8.19 3.97 20.97
CA TYR A 11 -7.09 4.23 20.04
C TYR A 11 -5.90 3.31 20.26
N ARG A 12 -5.45 3.18 21.50
CA ARG A 12 -4.27 2.35 21.79
C ARG A 12 -4.52 0.86 21.62
N GLU A 13 -5.72 0.40 21.96
CA GLU A 13 -6.12 -0.99 21.76
C GLU A 13 -6.21 -1.31 20.26
N VAL A 14 -6.79 -0.41 19.47
CA VAL A 14 -6.93 -0.54 18.01
C VAL A 14 -5.58 -0.47 17.29
N GLU A 15 -4.67 0.40 17.71
CA GLU A 15 -3.30 0.44 17.21
C GLU A 15 -2.59 -0.91 17.45
N ASN A 16 -2.71 -1.44 18.67
CA ASN A 16 -2.12 -2.74 18.99
C ASN A 16 -2.79 -3.88 18.20
N LEU A 17 -4.11 -3.87 18.08
CA LEU A 17 -4.86 -4.83 17.25
C LEU A 17 -4.39 -4.80 15.81
N THR A 18 -4.24 -3.62 15.23
CA THR A 18 -3.77 -3.44 13.86
C THR A 18 -2.34 -3.93 13.71
N ARG A 19 -1.47 -3.60 14.66
CA ARG A 19 -0.10 -4.10 14.70
C ARG A 19 -0.05 -5.62 14.73
N GLU A 20 -0.83 -6.27 15.59
CA GLU A 20 -0.92 -7.73 15.66
C GLU A 20 -1.48 -8.35 14.37
N ALA A 21 -2.47 -7.72 13.75
CA ALA A 21 -3.10 -8.21 12.53
C ALA A 21 -2.19 -8.18 11.31
N PHE A 22 -1.28 -7.20 11.23
CA PHE A 22 -0.41 -6.95 10.07
C PHE A 22 1.05 -7.36 10.29
N TRP A 23 1.45 -7.71 11.52
CA TRP A 23 2.84 -8.03 11.83
C TRP A 23 3.39 -9.13 10.93
N ASN A 24 4.50 -8.84 10.23
CA ASN A 24 5.17 -9.74 9.30
C ASN A 24 4.28 -10.24 8.14
N ILE A 25 3.24 -9.51 7.73
CA ILE A 25 2.35 -9.92 6.62
C ILE A 25 2.88 -9.42 5.28
N TYR A 26 3.23 -8.13 5.18
CA TYR A 26 3.66 -7.50 3.91
C TYR A 26 5.13 -7.08 3.94
N ARG A 27 5.70 -6.91 5.12
CA ARG A 27 7.09 -6.57 5.38
C ARG A 27 7.49 -7.07 6.78
N PRO A 28 8.78 -7.16 7.14
CA PRO A 28 9.18 -7.40 8.53
C PRO A 28 8.65 -6.29 9.42
N GLY A 29 7.94 -6.66 10.47
CA GLY A 29 7.12 -5.71 11.22
C GLY A 29 5.87 -5.31 10.46
N CYS A 30 5.41 -4.08 10.66
CA CYS A 30 4.30 -3.46 9.92
C CYS A 30 4.32 -1.95 10.11
N THR A 31 3.63 -1.20 9.25
CA THR A 31 3.47 0.26 9.35
C THR A 31 2.01 0.69 9.50
N GLU A 32 1.08 -0.24 9.32
CA GLU A 32 -0.35 0.02 9.24
C GLU A 32 -0.92 0.66 10.51
N HIS A 33 -0.43 0.28 11.69
CA HIS A 33 -0.83 0.87 12.96
C HIS A 33 -0.35 2.33 13.14
N TYR A 34 0.78 2.69 12.53
CA TYR A 34 1.24 4.07 12.50
C TYR A 34 0.47 4.90 11.47
N VAL A 35 0.17 4.33 10.30
CA VAL A 35 -0.73 4.97 9.32
C VAL A 35 -2.05 5.31 9.99
N LEU A 36 -2.68 4.34 10.66
CA LEU A 36 -3.91 4.55 11.42
C LEU A 36 -3.77 5.67 12.46
N HIS A 37 -2.70 5.65 13.27
CA HIS A 37 -2.41 6.68 14.28
C HIS A 37 -2.42 8.08 13.68
N LYS A 38 -1.69 8.28 12.57
CA LYS A 38 -1.58 9.57 11.90
C LYS A 38 -2.85 9.97 11.14
N TYR A 39 -3.62 8.99 10.66
CA TYR A 39 -4.83 9.27 9.88
C TYR A 39 -5.93 9.96 10.68
N ARG A 40 -6.01 9.72 11.98
CA ARG A 40 -7.01 10.36 12.85
C ARG A 40 -6.93 11.89 12.87
N GLU A 41 -5.76 12.46 12.53
CA GLU A 41 -5.53 13.90 12.39
C GLU A 41 -5.51 14.37 10.92
N ASN A 42 -5.68 13.46 9.96
CA ASN A 42 -5.60 13.76 8.54
C ASN A 42 -6.93 14.36 8.04
N PRO A 43 -6.93 15.42 7.19
CA PRO A 43 -8.15 16.03 6.65
C PRO A 43 -8.97 15.11 5.74
N ASP A 44 -8.36 14.05 5.22
CA ASP A 44 -9.04 13.06 4.39
C ASP A 44 -9.68 11.94 5.22
N PHE A 45 -9.45 11.89 6.52
CA PHE A 45 -10.07 10.92 7.42
C PHE A 45 -11.60 11.09 7.47
N ILE A 46 -12.32 9.96 7.60
CA ILE A 46 -13.79 9.93 7.68
C ILE A 46 -14.18 9.29 9.01
N PRO A 47 -14.27 10.08 10.09
CA PRO A 47 -14.54 9.55 11.44
C PRO A 47 -15.89 8.84 11.56
N GLU A 48 -16.86 9.16 10.72
CA GLU A 48 -18.15 8.48 10.67
C GLU A 48 -18.08 7.06 10.11
N LEU A 49 -16.93 6.67 9.55
CA LEU A 49 -16.64 5.34 9.01
C LEU A 49 -15.44 4.67 9.68
N ASP A 50 -15.08 5.12 10.85
CA ASP A 50 -14.03 4.55 11.68
C ASP A 50 -14.67 3.61 12.70
N PHE A 51 -14.68 2.29 12.37
CA PHE A 51 -15.46 1.31 13.14
C PHE A 51 -14.58 0.30 13.87
N VAL A 52 -14.94 0.04 15.10
CA VAL A 52 -14.48 -1.13 15.87
C VAL A 52 -15.55 -2.22 15.91
N MET A 53 -15.11 -3.46 15.88
CA MET A 53 -15.95 -4.64 16.10
C MET A 53 -15.60 -5.27 17.43
N GLU A 54 -16.62 -5.48 18.28
CA GLU A 54 -16.49 -6.04 19.61
C GLU A 54 -17.17 -7.39 19.74
N GLU A 55 -16.55 -8.28 20.50
CA GLU A 55 -17.14 -9.53 20.96
C GLU A 55 -16.79 -9.74 22.44
N ASP A 56 -17.78 -9.99 23.26
CA ASP A 56 -17.65 -10.21 24.72
C ASP A 56 -16.86 -9.10 25.44
N GLY A 57 -17.05 -7.85 24.99
CA GLY A 57 -16.40 -6.67 25.57
C GLY A 57 -14.94 -6.44 25.13
N LYS A 58 -14.44 -7.23 24.18
CA LYS A 58 -13.09 -7.08 23.59
C LYS A 58 -13.20 -6.57 22.17
N ILE A 59 -12.37 -5.60 21.79
CA ILE A 59 -12.23 -5.17 20.40
C ILE A 59 -11.46 -6.25 19.64
N ILE A 60 -12.10 -6.81 18.59
CA ILE A 60 -11.55 -7.91 17.79
C ILE A 60 -11.29 -7.52 16.34
N GLY A 61 -11.78 -6.36 15.91
CA GLY A 61 -11.58 -5.87 14.55
C GLY A 61 -11.75 -4.37 14.44
N HIS A 62 -11.17 -3.81 13.40
CA HIS A 62 -11.23 -2.38 13.11
C HIS A 62 -11.17 -2.14 11.60
N VAL A 63 -11.80 -1.06 11.12
CA VAL A 63 -11.67 -0.52 9.76
C VAL A 63 -11.82 0.99 9.79
N MET A 64 -10.94 1.69 9.10
CA MET A 64 -11.07 3.13 8.85
C MET A 64 -11.24 3.44 7.37
N TYR A 65 -11.82 4.60 7.06
CA TYR A 65 -12.01 5.10 5.71
C TYR A 65 -11.35 6.46 5.50
N SER A 66 -10.99 6.71 4.26
CA SER A 66 -10.38 7.97 3.83
C SER A 66 -10.97 8.42 2.49
N LYS A 67 -11.04 9.74 2.32
CA LYS A 67 -11.36 10.35 1.03
C LYS A 67 -10.23 10.08 0.04
N ALA A 68 -10.63 9.83 -1.20
CA ALA A 68 -9.75 9.62 -2.33
C ALA A 68 -10.35 10.26 -3.59
N THR A 69 -9.64 10.23 -4.69
CA THR A 69 -10.08 10.85 -5.93
C THR A 69 -9.69 10.00 -7.12
N ILE A 70 -10.58 9.93 -8.10
CA ILE A 70 -10.28 9.46 -9.45
C ILE A 70 -10.17 10.69 -10.35
N VAL A 71 -9.00 10.89 -10.95
CA VAL A 71 -8.76 11.92 -11.96
C VAL A 71 -9.23 11.35 -13.30
N ARG A 72 -10.28 11.93 -13.87
CA ARG A 72 -10.88 11.48 -15.11
C ARG A 72 -10.04 11.89 -16.31
N GLU A 73 -10.20 11.19 -17.44
CA GLU A 73 -9.51 11.51 -18.70
C GLU A 73 -9.83 12.90 -19.24
N ASP A 74 -10.99 13.45 -18.95
CA ASP A 74 -11.38 14.81 -19.30
C ASP A 74 -10.81 15.90 -18.36
N GLY A 75 -9.98 15.51 -17.39
CA GLY A 75 -9.42 16.39 -16.37
C GLY A 75 -10.34 16.67 -15.19
N GLY A 76 -11.56 16.15 -15.21
CA GLY A 76 -12.49 16.25 -14.07
C GLY A 76 -12.06 15.37 -12.90
N MET A 77 -12.53 15.67 -11.70
CA MET A 77 -12.29 14.90 -10.49
C MET A 77 -13.58 14.20 -10.06
N LEU A 78 -13.52 12.90 -9.88
CA LEU A 78 -14.63 12.12 -9.33
C LEU A 78 -14.28 11.73 -7.89
N PRO A 79 -15.13 12.04 -6.90
CA PRO A 79 -14.95 11.58 -5.54
C PRO A 79 -14.95 10.05 -5.47
N ALA A 80 -13.98 9.50 -4.79
CA ALA A 80 -13.88 8.10 -4.42
C ALA A 80 -13.48 8.02 -2.95
N TRP A 81 -13.72 6.89 -2.30
CA TRP A 81 -13.16 6.63 -1.00
C TRP A 81 -12.32 5.36 -1.04
N THR A 82 -11.39 5.28 -0.13
CA THR A 82 -10.63 4.08 0.17
C THR A 82 -10.83 3.70 1.62
N PHE A 83 -10.51 2.48 1.97
CA PHE A 83 -10.48 2.02 3.35
C PHE A 83 -9.22 1.20 3.60
N GLY A 84 -8.76 1.26 4.83
CA GLY A 84 -7.59 0.54 5.29
C GLY A 84 -6.77 1.38 6.27
N PRO A 85 -6.13 0.69 7.22
CA PRO A 85 -6.15 -0.76 7.40
C PRO A 85 -7.53 -1.29 7.80
N ILE A 86 -7.86 -2.51 7.34
CA ILE A 86 -8.92 -3.33 7.91
C ILE A 86 -8.27 -4.49 8.67
N SER A 87 -8.54 -4.59 9.95
CA SER A 87 -7.83 -5.47 10.87
C SER A 87 -8.78 -6.41 11.59
N ILE A 88 -8.37 -7.67 11.75
CA ILE A 88 -9.02 -8.64 12.64
C ILE A 88 -7.90 -9.31 13.44
N LEU A 89 -8.07 -9.39 14.76
CA LEU A 89 -7.13 -10.09 15.63
C LEU A 89 -6.82 -11.51 15.10
N PRO A 90 -5.56 -11.96 15.15
CA PRO A 90 -5.13 -13.22 14.56
C PRO A 90 -6.01 -14.43 14.98
N GLU A 91 -6.38 -14.53 16.26
CA GLU A 91 -7.21 -15.61 16.80
C GLU A 91 -8.67 -15.58 16.33
N TYR A 92 -9.11 -14.46 15.75
CA TYR A 92 -10.47 -14.28 15.19
C TYR A 92 -10.49 -14.35 13.65
N LYS A 93 -9.33 -14.45 12.99
CA LYS A 93 -9.26 -14.59 11.53
C LYS A 93 -9.94 -15.87 11.03
N ARG A 94 -10.39 -15.85 9.77
CA ARG A 94 -11.06 -16.97 9.07
C ARG A 94 -12.38 -17.45 9.68
N LYS A 95 -13.02 -16.63 10.51
CA LYS A 95 -14.34 -16.90 11.11
C LYS A 95 -15.46 -16.01 10.55
N GLY A 96 -15.19 -15.29 9.43
CA GLY A 96 -16.19 -14.43 8.78
C GLY A 96 -16.26 -12.99 9.32
N TYR A 97 -15.58 -12.68 10.42
CA TYR A 97 -15.64 -11.34 11.04
C TYR A 97 -15.18 -10.22 10.11
N GLY A 98 -14.09 -10.43 9.36
CA GLY A 98 -13.59 -9.42 8.43
C GLY A 98 -14.60 -9.08 7.33
N LEU A 99 -15.26 -10.07 6.75
CA LEU A 99 -16.30 -9.83 5.74
C LEU A 99 -17.52 -9.11 6.33
N LYS A 100 -17.90 -9.47 7.56
CA LYS A 100 -19.01 -8.84 8.25
C LYS A 100 -18.72 -7.38 8.59
N LEU A 101 -17.52 -7.07 9.08
CA LEU A 101 -17.10 -5.69 9.35
C LEU A 101 -17.06 -4.87 8.05
N LEU A 102 -16.46 -5.43 6.99
CA LEU A 102 -16.37 -4.78 5.70
C LEU A 102 -17.76 -4.48 5.10
N THR A 103 -18.65 -5.47 5.04
CA THR A 103 -20.00 -5.27 4.50
C THR A 103 -20.81 -4.25 5.29
N TYR A 104 -20.70 -4.27 6.60
CA TYR A 104 -21.36 -3.25 7.45
C TYR A 104 -20.85 -1.84 7.15
N SER A 105 -19.52 -1.65 7.10
CA SER A 105 -18.92 -0.35 6.86
C SER A 105 -19.19 0.16 5.43
N MET A 106 -19.21 -0.72 4.43
CA MET A 106 -19.58 -0.37 3.05
C MET A 106 -21.03 0.11 2.93
N GLU A 107 -21.95 -0.51 3.67
CA GLU A 107 -23.33 -0.06 3.72
C GLU A 107 -23.44 1.37 4.28
N LYS A 108 -22.69 1.65 5.37
CA LYS A 108 -22.61 3.00 5.94
C LYS A 108 -21.98 4.00 4.97
N ALA A 109 -20.94 3.62 4.25
CA ALA A 109 -20.36 4.45 3.20
C ALA A 109 -21.37 4.75 2.08
N ARG A 110 -22.16 3.77 1.67
CA ARG A 110 -23.24 3.94 0.68
C ARG A 110 -24.32 4.90 1.18
N GLU A 111 -24.74 4.78 2.45
CA GLU A 111 -25.71 5.69 3.08
C GLU A 111 -25.21 7.14 3.07
N MET A 112 -23.90 7.38 3.13
CA MET A 112 -23.27 8.70 3.03
C MET A 112 -23.15 9.21 1.58
N GLY A 113 -23.50 8.40 0.58
CA GLY A 113 -23.63 8.83 -0.82
C GLY A 113 -22.37 8.68 -1.67
N ILE A 114 -21.32 7.99 -1.18
CA ILE A 114 -20.18 7.67 -2.06
C ILE A 114 -20.55 6.55 -3.02
N GLY A 115 -20.15 6.70 -4.29
CA GLY A 115 -20.54 5.75 -5.34
C GLY A 115 -19.51 4.67 -5.62
N VAL A 116 -18.25 4.88 -5.26
CA VAL A 116 -17.15 3.95 -5.55
C VAL A 116 -16.16 3.86 -4.40
N LEU A 117 -15.72 2.64 -4.13
CA LEU A 117 -14.58 2.34 -3.25
C LEU A 117 -13.44 1.80 -4.08
N CYS A 118 -12.23 2.31 -3.82
CA CYS A 118 -10.99 1.83 -4.41
C CYS A 118 -10.02 1.44 -3.30
N MET A 119 -9.29 0.33 -3.44
CA MET A 119 -8.37 -0.12 -2.41
C MET A 119 -7.32 -1.10 -2.95
N GLU A 120 -6.27 -1.31 -2.18
CA GLU A 120 -5.24 -2.30 -2.46
C GLU A 120 -5.44 -3.55 -1.60
N GLY A 121 -5.47 -4.73 -2.23
CA GLY A 121 -5.63 -5.97 -1.49
C GLY A 121 -5.72 -7.23 -2.34
N LYS A 122 -5.86 -8.37 -1.67
CA LYS A 122 -5.94 -9.67 -2.34
C LYS A 122 -7.38 -9.96 -2.78
N ILE A 123 -7.64 -10.02 -4.06
CA ILE A 123 -8.96 -10.29 -4.65
C ILE A 123 -9.64 -11.54 -4.08
N GLY A 124 -8.85 -12.54 -3.64
CA GLY A 124 -9.37 -13.77 -3.03
C GLY A 124 -10.31 -13.54 -1.86
N PHE A 125 -10.10 -12.49 -1.07
CA PHE A 125 -10.98 -12.08 0.03
C PHE A 125 -12.04 -11.06 -0.45
N TYR A 126 -11.63 -9.98 -1.11
CA TYR A 126 -12.51 -8.84 -1.40
C TYR A 126 -13.58 -9.12 -2.45
N LYS A 127 -13.41 -10.12 -3.33
CA LYS A 127 -14.47 -10.57 -4.25
C LYS A 127 -15.75 -10.99 -3.53
N HIS A 128 -15.66 -11.48 -2.30
CA HIS A 128 -16.82 -11.87 -1.50
C HIS A 128 -17.64 -10.67 -1.00
N ALA A 129 -17.04 -9.46 -1.03
CA ALA A 129 -17.73 -8.19 -0.79
C ALA A 129 -18.08 -7.45 -2.09
N GLY A 130 -17.87 -8.07 -3.25
CA GLY A 130 -18.24 -7.52 -4.57
C GLY A 130 -17.15 -6.73 -5.28
N PHE A 131 -15.92 -6.68 -4.74
CA PHE A 131 -14.80 -6.03 -5.43
C PHE A 131 -14.34 -6.82 -6.65
N VAL A 132 -13.90 -6.08 -7.66
CA VAL A 132 -13.25 -6.57 -8.87
C VAL A 132 -11.91 -5.88 -9.05
N VAL A 133 -11.06 -6.41 -9.95
CA VAL A 133 -9.84 -5.69 -10.37
C VAL A 133 -10.29 -4.39 -11.04
N ALA A 134 -9.74 -3.26 -10.58
CA ALA A 134 -10.25 -1.92 -10.91
C ALA A 134 -10.19 -1.59 -12.41
N SER A 135 -9.22 -2.18 -13.15
CA SER A 135 -9.13 -2.04 -14.62
C SER A 135 -10.38 -2.54 -15.34
N THR A 136 -11.12 -3.50 -14.79
CA THR A 136 -12.41 -3.98 -15.36
C THR A 136 -13.52 -2.92 -15.32
N LEU A 137 -13.35 -1.91 -14.44
CA LEU A 137 -14.22 -0.73 -14.33
C LEU A 137 -13.60 0.52 -14.96
N LYS A 138 -12.53 0.35 -15.77
CA LYS A 138 -11.76 1.43 -16.40
C LYS A 138 -11.15 2.43 -15.39
N ILE A 139 -10.84 1.95 -14.20
CA ILE A 139 -10.12 2.73 -13.19
C ILE A 139 -8.69 2.22 -13.15
N HIS A 140 -7.75 3.11 -13.46
CA HIS A 140 -6.31 2.83 -13.51
C HIS A 140 -5.65 3.18 -12.18
N TYR A 141 -4.56 2.51 -11.87
CA TYR A 141 -3.76 2.82 -10.69
C TYR A 141 -2.71 3.88 -11.03
N HIS A 142 -2.55 4.89 -10.18
CA HIS A 142 -1.52 5.92 -10.43
C HIS A 142 -0.12 5.31 -10.42
N GLY A 143 0.73 5.79 -11.32
CA GLY A 143 2.10 5.32 -11.46
C GLY A 143 2.28 4.03 -12.26
N GLU A 144 1.18 3.40 -12.69
CA GLU A 144 1.21 2.24 -13.57
C GLU A 144 0.74 2.60 -14.98
N PRO A 145 1.23 1.92 -16.04
CA PRO A 145 0.69 2.10 -17.38
C PRO A 145 -0.81 1.85 -17.43
N LYS A 146 -1.56 2.67 -18.17
CA LYS A 146 -3.03 2.57 -18.26
C LYS A 146 -3.53 1.20 -18.72
N ASP A 147 -2.79 0.58 -19.64
CA ASP A 147 -3.15 -0.73 -20.20
C ASP A 147 -2.70 -1.90 -19.31
N SER A 148 -2.03 -1.63 -18.18
CA SER A 148 -1.59 -2.68 -17.27
C SER A 148 -2.72 -3.13 -16.35
N GLU A 149 -2.85 -4.46 -16.18
CA GLU A 149 -3.65 -5.03 -15.13
C GLU A 149 -2.85 -4.98 -13.81
N VAL A 150 -3.42 -4.32 -12.78
CA VAL A 150 -2.85 -4.26 -11.43
C VAL A 150 -3.69 -5.16 -10.52
N PRO A 151 -3.33 -6.45 -10.33
CA PRO A 151 -4.19 -7.45 -9.71
C PRO A 151 -4.54 -7.19 -8.24
N TYR A 152 -3.73 -6.38 -7.56
CA TYR A 152 -3.95 -5.98 -6.17
C TYR A 152 -4.74 -4.67 -6.04
N PHE A 153 -4.95 -3.92 -7.12
CA PHE A 153 -5.77 -2.71 -7.11
C PHE A 153 -7.21 -3.07 -7.46
N LEU A 154 -8.09 -2.87 -6.50
CA LEU A 154 -9.48 -3.32 -6.54
C LEU A 154 -10.42 -2.14 -6.43
N ALA A 155 -11.57 -2.25 -7.11
CA ALA A 155 -12.64 -1.26 -6.98
C ALA A 155 -14.01 -1.95 -6.88
N GLN A 156 -14.95 -1.24 -6.27
CA GLN A 156 -16.35 -1.61 -6.28
C GLN A 156 -17.22 -0.36 -6.46
N GLU A 157 -18.06 -0.38 -7.48
CA GLU A 157 -19.16 0.57 -7.59
C GLU A 157 -20.25 0.18 -6.59
N ILE A 158 -20.48 1.01 -5.57
CA ILE A 158 -21.46 0.73 -4.51
C ILE A 158 -22.80 1.46 -4.71
N ILE A 159 -22.84 2.48 -5.57
CA ILE A 159 -24.07 3.10 -6.07
C ILE A 159 -24.13 2.82 -7.58
N PRO A 160 -25.12 2.01 -8.04
CA PRO A 160 -25.22 1.64 -9.44
C PRO A 160 -25.29 2.85 -10.38
N GLY A 161 -24.46 2.87 -11.42
CA GLY A 161 -24.39 3.93 -12.41
C GLY A 161 -23.46 5.08 -12.07
N TYR A 162 -22.81 5.07 -10.91
CA TYR A 162 -21.87 6.12 -10.51
C TYR A 162 -20.65 6.21 -11.44
N LEU A 163 -20.20 5.08 -11.96
CA LEU A 163 -19.07 4.98 -12.90
C LEU A 163 -19.50 4.98 -14.38
N ASN A 164 -20.78 5.26 -14.71
CA ASN A 164 -21.23 5.28 -16.09
C ASN A 164 -20.48 6.34 -16.91
N GLY A 165 -19.77 5.91 -17.95
CA GLY A 165 -18.96 6.78 -18.80
C GLY A 165 -17.70 7.34 -18.14
N VAL A 166 -17.31 6.83 -16.98
CA VAL A 166 -16.09 7.21 -16.28
C VAL A 166 -14.93 6.32 -16.74
N GLU A 167 -13.84 6.96 -17.09
CA GLU A 167 -12.51 6.37 -17.20
C GLU A 167 -11.53 7.34 -16.53
N GLY A 168 -10.62 6.82 -15.68
CA GLY A 168 -9.74 7.71 -14.94
C GLY A 168 -8.71 6.97 -14.09
N THR A 169 -7.83 7.74 -13.48
CA THR A 169 -6.73 7.26 -12.64
C THR A 169 -7.03 7.54 -11.17
N TYR A 170 -7.03 6.49 -10.37
CA TYR A 170 -7.13 6.60 -8.92
C TYR A 170 -5.81 7.13 -8.33
N MET A 171 -5.96 8.03 -7.38
CA MET A 171 -4.85 8.63 -6.65
C MET A 171 -4.90 8.15 -5.18
N THR A 172 -3.92 7.36 -4.78
CA THR A 172 -3.79 6.94 -3.36
C THR A 172 -3.58 8.17 -2.49
N PRO A 173 -4.37 8.36 -1.42
CA PRO A 173 -4.20 9.49 -0.51
C PRO A 173 -2.82 9.50 0.14
N LYS A 174 -2.21 10.70 0.23
CA LYS A 174 -0.83 10.86 0.73
C LYS A 174 -0.61 10.33 2.15
N GLY A 175 -1.63 10.38 2.99
CA GLY A 175 -1.55 9.86 4.36
C GLY A 175 -1.13 8.40 4.49
N TYR A 176 -1.28 7.58 3.43
CA TYR A 176 -0.82 6.19 3.43
C TYR A 176 0.71 6.04 3.32
N TYR A 177 1.42 7.09 2.91
CA TYR A 177 2.88 7.08 2.78
C TYR A 177 3.61 7.66 4.02
N VAL A 178 2.88 8.03 5.06
CA VAL A 178 3.40 8.75 6.22
C VAL A 178 4.55 8.05 6.95
N ALA A 179 4.57 6.71 6.96
CA ALA A 179 5.64 5.95 7.57
C ALA A 179 6.94 5.98 6.75
N ASP A 180 6.83 6.00 5.42
CA ASP A 180 7.97 6.11 4.51
C ASP A 180 8.51 7.55 4.45
N GLU A 181 7.62 8.54 4.63
CA GLU A 181 7.98 9.97 4.64
C GLU A 181 8.58 10.43 5.97
N ASN A 182 8.22 9.76 7.09
CA ASN A 182 8.64 10.11 8.44
C ASN A 182 9.18 8.89 9.21
N PRO A 183 10.29 8.27 8.76
CA PRO A 183 10.79 7.04 9.36
C PRO A 183 11.23 7.18 10.82
N GLU A 184 11.80 8.31 11.21
CA GLU A 184 12.24 8.56 12.59
C GLU A 184 11.05 8.66 13.55
N ASP A 185 9.97 9.34 13.14
CA ASP A 185 8.74 9.45 13.95
C ASP A 185 8.03 8.08 14.04
N PHE A 186 8.04 7.31 12.95
CA PHE A 186 7.55 5.93 12.96
C PHE A 186 8.35 5.05 13.94
N GLU A 187 9.67 5.10 13.93
CA GLU A 187 10.52 4.32 14.85
C GLU A 187 10.26 4.71 16.31
N ALA A 188 10.12 6.00 16.59
CA ALA A 188 9.78 6.49 17.92
C ALA A 188 8.39 5.99 18.39
N PHE A 189 7.41 5.99 17.49
CA PHE A 189 6.08 5.46 17.77
C PHE A 189 6.10 3.93 17.98
N GLU A 190 6.78 3.18 17.12
CA GLU A 190 6.93 1.73 17.24
C GLU A 190 7.59 1.33 18.56
N ALA A 191 8.58 2.12 19.04
CA ALA A 191 9.24 1.86 20.31
C ALA A 191 8.32 1.99 21.54
N THR A 192 7.13 2.57 21.39
CA THR A 192 6.11 2.62 22.47
C THR A 192 5.35 1.30 22.65
N PHE A 193 5.53 0.33 21.75
CA PHE A 193 4.93 -1.01 21.84
C PHE A 193 5.94 -2.03 22.38
N PRO A 194 5.47 -3.15 22.92
CA PRO A 194 6.36 -4.25 23.29
C PRO A 194 7.22 -4.70 22.11
N ALA A 195 8.50 -4.92 22.36
CA ALA A 195 9.41 -5.42 21.32
C ALA A 195 8.91 -6.75 20.75
N LYS A 196 9.00 -6.90 19.44
CA LYS A 196 8.51 -8.06 18.72
C LYS A 196 9.50 -8.41 17.61
N GLU A 197 9.79 -9.69 17.41
CA GLU A 197 10.71 -10.15 16.39
C GLU A 197 10.15 -9.86 14.98
N LYS A 198 10.97 -9.19 14.18
CA LYS A 198 10.67 -8.96 12.76
C LYS A 198 11.19 -10.15 11.98
N ASP A 199 10.30 -10.89 11.34
CA ASP A 199 10.62 -12.03 10.52
C ASP A 199 10.68 -11.65 9.04
N PHE A 200 11.60 -12.30 8.32
CA PHE A 200 11.81 -12.10 6.90
C PHE A 200 11.18 -13.26 6.12
N ASN A 201 10.22 -12.94 5.28
CA ASN A 201 9.69 -13.89 4.29
C ASN A 201 10.07 -13.41 2.88
N GLU A 202 10.75 -14.27 2.12
CA GLU A 202 11.17 -13.95 0.74
C GLU A 202 9.99 -13.64 -0.19
N GLU A 203 8.80 -14.18 0.09
CA GLU A 203 7.56 -13.83 -0.64
C GLU A 203 7.10 -12.37 -0.44
N GLN A 204 7.64 -11.69 0.57
CA GLN A 204 7.35 -10.29 0.90
C GLN A 204 8.32 -9.30 0.25
N LEU A 205 9.35 -9.80 -0.44
CA LEU A 205 10.28 -8.94 -1.15
C LEU A 205 9.54 -8.10 -2.19
N PRO A 206 9.80 -6.79 -2.26
CA PRO A 206 9.40 -6.01 -3.41
C PRO A 206 10.04 -6.62 -4.65
N GLN A 207 9.30 -6.68 -5.74
CA GLN A 207 9.81 -7.32 -6.97
C GLN A 207 11.09 -6.64 -7.48
N PHE A 208 11.31 -5.34 -7.11
CA PHE A 208 12.42 -4.55 -7.63
C PHE A 208 12.99 -3.58 -6.59
N CYS A 209 14.31 -3.37 -6.67
CA CYS A 209 15.02 -2.38 -5.87
C CYS A 209 14.48 -0.96 -6.13
N GLN A 210 14.10 -0.26 -5.07
CA GLN A 210 13.54 1.09 -5.10
C GLN A 210 14.57 2.20 -5.39
N SER A 211 15.74 1.82 -5.88
CA SER A 211 16.81 2.74 -6.35
C SER A 211 17.20 2.47 -7.80
N CYS A 212 17.47 1.22 -8.18
CA CYS A 212 18.01 0.87 -9.50
C CYS A 212 17.11 -0.06 -10.32
N GLY A 213 15.96 -0.48 -9.77
CA GLY A 213 15.04 -1.38 -10.46
C GLY A 213 15.51 -2.84 -10.58
N MET A 214 16.65 -3.23 -9.98
CA MET A 214 17.12 -4.62 -10.00
C MET A 214 16.10 -5.54 -9.32
N PRO A 215 15.74 -6.70 -9.92
CA PRO A 215 14.88 -7.67 -9.26
C PRO A 215 15.43 -8.10 -7.89
N LEU A 216 14.56 -8.16 -6.89
CA LEU A 216 14.86 -8.67 -5.54
C LEU A 216 14.15 -10.00 -5.39
N THR A 217 14.84 -11.09 -5.61
CA THR A 217 14.25 -12.44 -5.60
C THR A 217 14.67 -13.25 -4.39
N ARG A 218 15.72 -12.84 -3.70
CA ARG A 218 16.29 -13.55 -2.53
C ARG A 218 16.80 -12.56 -1.50
N LYS A 219 16.86 -13.00 -0.26
CA LYS A 219 17.40 -12.22 0.87
C LYS A 219 18.82 -11.71 0.61
N GLU A 220 19.64 -12.52 -0.03
CA GLU A 220 21.03 -12.18 -0.36
C GLU A 220 21.18 -11.07 -1.39
N ASP A 221 20.12 -10.72 -2.10
CA ASP A 221 20.10 -9.62 -3.06
C ASP A 221 19.79 -8.27 -2.40
N CYS A 222 19.27 -8.30 -1.18
CA CYS A 222 18.89 -7.12 -0.42
C CYS A 222 20.07 -6.45 0.28
N GLY A 223 19.96 -5.14 0.46
CA GLY A 223 20.86 -4.35 1.30
C GLY A 223 20.56 -4.51 2.80
N THR A 224 21.21 -3.70 3.62
CA THR A 224 21.03 -3.72 5.08
C THR A 224 20.67 -2.33 5.61
N ASN A 225 19.79 -2.30 6.60
CA ASN A 225 19.46 -1.11 7.39
C ASN A 225 20.55 -0.81 8.44
N ALA A 226 20.47 0.33 9.11
CA ALA A 226 21.43 0.75 10.10
C ALA A 226 21.52 -0.18 11.33
N ASP A 227 20.44 -0.88 11.65
CA ASP A 227 20.37 -1.89 12.71
C ASP A 227 20.86 -3.29 12.28
N GLY A 228 21.36 -3.43 11.05
CA GLY A 228 21.79 -4.69 10.47
C GLY A 228 20.65 -5.55 9.92
N SER A 229 19.41 -5.15 10.04
CA SER A 229 18.28 -5.86 9.43
C SER A 229 18.31 -5.74 7.89
N VAL A 230 17.60 -6.64 7.22
CA VAL A 230 17.50 -6.63 5.75
C VAL A 230 16.68 -5.44 5.28
N SER A 231 17.18 -4.71 4.29
CA SER A 231 16.43 -3.67 3.61
C SER A 231 15.42 -4.28 2.64
N PHE A 232 14.15 -3.94 2.81
CA PHE A 232 13.07 -4.36 1.90
C PHE A 232 13.00 -3.56 0.61
N ASP A 233 13.56 -2.37 0.62
CA ASP A 233 13.41 -1.43 -0.49
C ASP A 233 14.60 -1.43 -1.44
N TYR A 234 15.79 -1.82 -0.98
CA TYR A 234 17.02 -1.59 -1.73
C TYR A 234 17.89 -2.84 -1.82
N CYS A 235 18.53 -3.02 -2.97
CA CYS A 235 19.50 -4.09 -3.17
C CYS A 235 20.84 -3.80 -2.48
N LYS A 236 21.63 -4.84 -2.25
CA LYS A 236 22.98 -4.78 -1.66
C LYS A 236 23.98 -3.91 -2.43
N TYR A 237 23.72 -3.65 -3.70
CA TYR A 237 24.56 -2.79 -4.55
C TYR A 237 24.18 -1.30 -4.43
N CYS A 238 23.00 -1.00 -3.93
CA CYS A 238 22.54 0.36 -3.74
C CYS A 238 22.60 0.83 -2.30
N TYR A 239 22.43 -0.09 -1.32
CA TYR A 239 22.16 0.31 0.06
C TYR A 239 22.80 -0.65 1.05
N LYS A 240 23.52 -0.12 2.03
CA LYS A 240 24.17 -0.89 3.08
C LYS A 240 24.27 -0.08 4.37
N ASP A 241 24.04 -0.75 5.50
CA ASP A 241 24.16 -0.19 6.85
C ASP A 241 23.41 1.16 7.01
N GLY A 242 22.20 1.22 6.44
CA GLY A 242 21.34 2.40 6.50
C GLY A 242 21.72 3.53 5.54
N LYS A 243 22.62 3.32 4.57
CA LYS A 243 23.11 4.37 3.68
C LYS A 243 23.17 3.92 2.22
N PHE A 244 22.92 4.85 1.31
CA PHE A 244 23.19 4.63 -0.09
C PHE A 244 24.71 4.55 -0.33
N LEU A 245 25.13 3.56 -1.13
CA LEU A 245 26.54 3.33 -1.45
C LEU A 245 27.09 4.34 -2.49
N ALA A 246 26.21 4.95 -3.27
CA ALA A 246 26.57 5.98 -4.22
C ALA A 246 25.71 7.23 -4.00
N ASP A 247 26.35 8.38 -3.86
CA ASP A 247 25.71 9.68 -3.96
C ASP A 247 25.71 10.09 -5.45
N CYS A 248 24.59 9.83 -6.12
CA CYS A 248 24.45 10.05 -7.55
C CYS A 248 23.07 10.61 -7.89
N THR A 249 22.98 11.28 -9.01
CA THR A 249 21.73 11.70 -9.62
C THR A 249 20.97 10.51 -10.23
N MET A 250 19.69 10.71 -10.53
CA MET A 250 18.89 9.69 -11.23
C MET A 250 19.46 9.37 -12.62
N ASP A 251 19.91 10.38 -13.36
CA ASP A 251 20.50 10.19 -14.69
C ASP A 251 21.81 9.40 -14.64
N GLU A 252 22.67 9.63 -13.65
CA GLU A 252 23.89 8.84 -13.43
C GLU A 252 23.56 7.39 -13.09
N MET A 253 22.51 7.15 -12.31
CA MET A 253 22.05 5.79 -12.02
C MET A 253 21.49 5.11 -13.27
N ILE A 254 20.72 5.82 -14.10
CA ILE A 254 20.21 5.29 -15.38
C ILE A 254 21.38 4.92 -16.31
N GLU A 255 22.38 5.78 -16.40
CA GLU A 255 23.58 5.52 -17.23
C GLU A 255 24.34 4.27 -16.72
N HIS A 256 24.48 4.15 -15.40
CA HIS A 256 25.09 2.96 -14.78
C HIS A 256 24.25 1.70 -15.07
N CYS A 257 22.95 1.72 -14.83
CA CYS A 257 22.07 0.56 -15.02
C CYS A 257 21.97 0.13 -16.48
N SER A 258 22.08 1.07 -17.41
CA SER A 258 22.01 0.79 -18.86
C SER A 258 23.12 -0.15 -19.37
N GLN A 259 24.20 -0.29 -18.62
CA GLN A 259 25.31 -1.23 -18.95
C GLN A 259 24.88 -2.71 -18.81
N PHE A 260 23.80 -2.97 -18.10
CA PHE A 260 23.29 -4.33 -17.85
C PHE A 260 22.18 -4.75 -18.81
N VAL A 261 21.98 -4.02 -19.92
CA VAL A 261 20.92 -4.32 -20.90
C VAL A 261 21.00 -5.76 -21.44
N ASP A 262 22.20 -6.30 -21.61
CA ASP A 262 22.38 -7.69 -22.08
C ASP A 262 21.85 -8.72 -21.08
N GLU A 263 21.94 -8.44 -19.76
CA GLU A 263 21.36 -9.30 -18.74
C GLU A 263 19.82 -9.21 -18.78
N VAL A 264 19.26 -8.00 -18.96
CA VAL A 264 17.82 -7.78 -19.09
C VAL A 264 17.28 -8.52 -20.32
N ASN A 265 17.98 -8.46 -21.44
CA ASN A 265 17.61 -9.11 -22.70
C ASN A 265 17.53 -10.65 -22.61
N LYS A 266 18.18 -11.26 -21.61
CA LYS A 266 18.04 -12.71 -21.36
C LYS A 266 16.67 -13.10 -20.79
N HIS A 267 15.93 -12.15 -20.25
CA HIS A 267 14.70 -12.37 -19.51
C HIS A 267 13.44 -11.77 -20.17
N ILE A 268 13.59 -11.13 -21.32
CA ILE A 268 12.47 -10.54 -22.07
C ILE A 268 12.35 -11.18 -23.45
N PRO A 269 11.10 -11.32 -24.00
CA PRO A 269 10.85 -11.98 -25.27
C PRO A 269 11.48 -11.25 -26.46
N GLU A 270 11.47 -9.92 -26.44
CA GLU A 270 12.00 -9.06 -27.51
C GLU A 270 13.17 -8.23 -26.95
N PRO A 271 14.41 -8.49 -27.41
CA PRO A 271 15.56 -7.73 -26.96
C PRO A 271 15.44 -6.25 -27.28
N ILE A 272 15.84 -5.40 -26.34
CA ILE A 272 15.84 -3.96 -26.46
C ILE A 272 17.27 -3.42 -26.56
N THR A 273 17.43 -2.27 -27.19
CA THR A 273 18.71 -1.55 -27.25
C THR A 273 18.98 -0.84 -25.92
N ARG A 274 20.25 -0.48 -25.68
CA ARG A 274 20.64 0.30 -24.51
C ARG A 274 19.89 1.63 -24.40
N GLU A 275 19.64 2.32 -25.52
CA GLU A 275 18.90 3.57 -25.51
C GLU A 275 17.42 3.37 -25.17
N GLN A 276 16.77 2.33 -25.70
CA GLN A 276 15.41 1.98 -25.33
C GLN A 276 15.30 1.63 -23.84
N TYR A 277 16.29 0.92 -23.30
CA TYR A 277 16.33 0.62 -21.86
C TYR A 277 16.48 1.87 -21.01
N LYS A 278 17.30 2.85 -21.43
CA LYS A 278 17.39 4.16 -20.77
C LYS A 278 16.05 4.91 -20.78
N GLU A 279 15.33 4.89 -21.91
CA GLU A 279 14.02 5.53 -22.02
C GLU A 279 13.00 4.90 -21.06
N GLN A 280 12.98 3.58 -20.97
CA GLN A 280 12.14 2.87 -20.02
C GLN A 280 12.48 3.25 -18.57
N MET A 281 13.78 3.31 -18.23
CA MET A 281 14.22 3.72 -16.89
C MET A 281 13.86 5.17 -16.57
N ARG A 282 13.94 6.11 -17.53
CA ARG A 282 13.51 7.50 -17.35
C ARG A 282 12.02 7.63 -17.05
N ALA A 283 11.19 6.76 -17.61
CA ALA A 283 9.76 6.70 -17.30
C ALA A 283 9.49 6.07 -15.93
N TYR A 284 10.26 5.05 -15.55
CA TYR A 284 10.00 4.24 -14.35
C TYR A 284 10.70 4.77 -13.10
N PHE A 285 11.95 5.24 -13.16
CA PHE A 285 12.73 5.64 -11.98
C PHE A 285 12.09 6.75 -11.14
N PRO A 286 11.42 7.77 -11.72
CA PRO A 286 10.70 8.75 -10.91
C PRO A 286 9.64 8.17 -9.97
N LEU A 287 9.19 6.94 -10.23
CA LEU A 287 8.21 6.22 -9.38
C LEU A 287 8.88 5.50 -8.19
N LEU A 288 10.20 5.26 -8.26
CA LEU A 288 10.94 4.57 -7.22
C LEU A 288 11.17 5.47 -6.00
N LYS A 289 11.13 4.90 -4.79
CA LYS A 289 11.23 5.64 -3.51
C LYS A 289 12.43 6.60 -3.44
N ARG A 290 13.60 6.19 -3.93
CA ARG A 290 14.81 7.03 -3.90
C ARG A 290 14.67 8.32 -4.69
N TRP A 291 13.88 8.33 -5.75
CA TRP A 291 13.81 9.40 -6.72
C TRP A 291 12.52 10.23 -6.66
N ARG A 292 11.52 9.75 -5.91
CA ARG A 292 10.27 10.49 -5.73
C ARG A 292 10.52 11.87 -5.14
N GLY A 293 10.05 12.90 -5.85
CA GLY A 293 10.09 14.29 -5.35
C GLY A 293 11.46 14.97 -5.37
N ARG A 294 12.42 14.39 -6.09
CA ARG A 294 13.72 15.01 -6.32
C ARG A 294 13.82 15.66 -7.70
#